data_839f2c278cc0dcf3f23519ee4c066bb8
#
_entry.id   839f2c278cc0dcf3f23519ee4c066bb8
#
_cell.length_a   1.000
_cell.length_b   1.000
_cell.length_c   1.000
_cell.angle_alpha   90.00
_cell.angle_beta   90.00
_cell.angle_gamma   90.00
#
_symmetry.space_group_name_H-M   'P 1'
#
loop_
_entity.id
_entity.type
_entity.pdbx_description
1 polymer ?
#
loop_
_entity_poly.entity_id
_entity_poly.type
_entity_poly.pdbx_seq_one_letter_code
_entity_poly.pdbx_strand_id
1 'polypeptide(L)'
;SAASDVYKRQIVDGGIMDGVTINNVLIEGTECPLYIRLANRGRQYPDDAPVPPVGRMRNIQISNITAYGTGNFCSSITGIENAKIENIYLNNIRFMNRGGLVEGAFLPDPAMEGKRHDVASGTKWNRYWSSFKEVKEDEKGYPQPTVWGNLPSYGLFIRNVENITVNDATFMPEKPDPRIPVIAVNVGKLQMNRIQVDSRKTDTDVLMHNVWQHKTDAQLRISGETADFKSGRIDVGNGSLYYEEAGSGEPVIFVHGHSLDHRMWDEQFAEFAKEYRVIRYDLRGYGASSSQTEDYQFTHVQDLVTLMDSLHIRKAHIVGLSLGGFIGAD
;
A
#
# COMPACT_ATOMS: atom_id res chain seq x y z
N SER A 1 4.22 -11.00 27.92
CA SER A 1 3.21 -10.54 28.56
C SER A 1 2.27 -9.54 27.90
N ALA A 2 1.23 -9.03 28.57
CA ALA A 2 0.08 -8.36 27.98
C ALA A 2 0.36 -7.07 27.17
N ALA A 3 1.49 -6.42 27.35
CA ALA A 3 1.80 -5.16 26.65
C ALA A 3 2.12 -5.32 25.15
N SER A 4 2.51 -6.51 24.70
CA SER A 4 2.85 -6.74 23.29
C SER A 4 1.64 -6.78 22.35
N ASP A 5 0.42 -6.89 22.88
CA ASP A 5 -0.78 -7.10 22.10
C ASP A 5 -1.66 -5.84 21.94
N VAL A 6 -1.35 -4.76 22.64
CA VAL A 6 -2.24 -3.59 22.73
C VAL A 6 -2.29 -2.78 21.42
N TYR A 7 -1.27 -2.85 20.57
CA TYR A 7 -1.16 -2.02 19.36
C TYR A 7 -1.30 -2.77 18.05
N LYS A 8 -1.76 -4.00 18.11
CA LYS A 8 -2.12 -4.77 16.93
C LYS A 8 -3.53 -4.38 16.47
N ARG A 9 -3.65 -3.84 15.28
CA ARG A 9 -4.93 -3.60 14.61
C ARG A 9 -4.96 -4.42 13.34
N GLN A 10 -5.89 -5.37 13.28
CA GLN A 10 -5.92 -6.37 12.22
C GLN A 10 -7.33 -6.83 11.90
N ILE A 11 -7.61 -6.94 10.63
CA ILE A 11 -8.82 -7.57 10.08
C ILE A 11 -8.35 -8.65 9.11
N VAL A 12 -8.74 -9.89 9.34
CA VAL A 12 -8.28 -11.03 8.54
C VAL A 12 -9.37 -12.05 8.20
N ASP A 13 -10.53 -11.92 8.82
CA ASP A 13 -11.67 -12.83 8.63
C ASP A 13 -12.96 -12.02 8.31
N GLY A 14 -12.85 -11.00 7.46
CA GLY A 14 -13.95 -10.08 7.14
C GLY A 14 -14.13 -8.96 8.18
N GLY A 15 -15.18 -8.18 8.01
CA GLY A 15 -15.52 -7.09 8.94
C GLY A 15 -15.02 -5.72 8.52
N ILE A 16 -15.42 -4.70 9.27
CA ILE A 16 -15.10 -3.30 9.00
C ILE A 16 -14.46 -2.68 10.25
N MET A 17 -13.32 -2.05 10.05
CA MET A 17 -12.68 -1.17 11.03
C MET A 17 -12.63 0.24 10.47
N ASP A 18 -13.38 1.15 11.08
CA ASP A 18 -13.55 2.53 10.62
C ASP A 18 -13.53 3.49 11.81
N GLY A 19 -12.71 4.55 11.70
CA GLY A 19 -12.68 5.57 12.74
C GLY A 19 -11.93 5.17 14.03
N VAL A 20 -10.73 4.61 13.93
CA VAL A 20 -9.90 4.25 15.09
C VAL A 20 -8.93 5.37 15.42
N THR A 21 -8.90 5.80 16.68
CA THR A 21 -7.90 6.74 17.20
C THR A 21 -7.09 6.10 18.32
N ILE A 22 -5.75 6.20 18.23
CA ILE A 22 -4.80 5.79 19.26
C ILE A 22 -3.93 7.00 19.60
N ASN A 23 -3.85 7.36 20.87
CA ASN A 23 -3.16 8.58 21.26
C ASN A 23 -2.47 8.44 22.63
N ASN A 24 -1.35 9.16 22.79
CA ASN A 24 -0.61 9.27 24.07
C ASN A 24 -0.15 7.93 24.63
N VAL A 25 0.65 7.19 23.87
CA VAL A 25 1.13 5.87 24.28
C VAL A 25 2.64 5.83 24.42
N LEU A 26 3.09 5.25 25.51
CA LEU A 26 4.49 4.91 25.76
C LEU A 26 4.65 3.38 25.69
N ILE A 27 5.61 2.94 24.88
CA ILE A 27 5.89 1.52 24.62
C ILE A 27 7.34 1.24 25.02
N GLU A 28 7.56 0.20 25.81
CA GLU A 28 8.89 -0.25 26.20
C GLU A 28 9.07 -1.73 25.92
N GLY A 29 10.19 -2.10 25.32
CA GLY A 29 10.66 -3.49 25.22
C GLY A 29 9.83 -4.41 24.31
N THR A 30 8.97 -3.88 23.44
CA THR A 30 8.23 -4.70 22.46
C THR A 30 9.13 -5.07 21.28
N GLU A 31 8.85 -6.18 20.60
CA GLU A 31 9.59 -6.53 19.38
C GLU A 31 9.16 -5.71 18.15
N CYS A 32 7.89 -5.28 18.09
CA CYS A 32 7.32 -4.49 16.99
C CYS A 32 6.41 -3.38 17.56
N PRO A 33 6.78 -2.10 17.41
CA PRO A 33 6.01 -0.99 17.99
C PRO A 33 4.62 -0.81 17.39
N LEU A 34 4.49 -0.96 16.07
CA LEU A 34 3.24 -0.76 15.37
C LEU A 34 3.00 -1.88 14.34
N TYR A 35 1.83 -2.51 14.43
CA TYR A 35 1.44 -3.54 13.48
C TYR A 35 -0.02 -3.37 13.09
N ILE A 36 -0.26 -2.92 11.85
CA ILE A 36 -1.58 -2.78 11.25
C ILE A 36 -1.64 -3.70 10.04
N ARG A 37 -2.66 -4.56 10.00
CA ARG A 37 -2.80 -5.52 8.91
C ARG A 37 -4.25 -5.72 8.51
N LEU A 38 -4.54 -5.56 7.24
CA LEU A 38 -5.71 -6.07 6.55
C LEU A 38 -5.28 -7.28 5.71
N ALA A 39 -5.92 -8.42 5.89
CA ALA A 39 -5.64 -9.64 5.16
C ALA A 39 -6.94 -10.43 4.92
N ASN A 40 -6.85 -11.61 4.32
CA ASN A 40 -8.00 -12.39 3.93
C ASN A 40 -7.79 -13.88 4.25
N ARG A 41 -7.87 -14.23 5.53
CA ARG A 41 -7.87 -15.64 5.95
C ARG A 41 -9.19 -16.33 5.60
N GLY A 42 -10.29 -15.57 5.63
CA GLY A 42 -11.61 -16.02 5.22
C GLY A 42 -12.14 -17.21 6.02
N ARG A 43 -11.85 -17.27 7.32
CA ARG A 43 -12.31 -18.40 8.16
C ARG A 43 -13.82 -18.34 8.35
N GLN A 44 -14.45 -19.49 8.20
CA GLN A 44 -15.88 -19.69 8.45
C GLN A 44 -16.12 -20.05 9.91
N TYR A 45 -17.16 -19.46 10.53
CA TYR A 45 -17.62 -19.79 11.88
C TYR A 45 -19.14 -19.71 11.95
N PRO A 46 -19.84 -20.82 12.06
CA PRO A 46 -19.38 -22.21 12.02
C PRO A 46 -18.86 -22.65 10.63
N ASP A 47 -18.31 -23.83 10.51
CA ASP A 47 -17.63 -24.34 9.30
C ASP A 47 -18.53 -24.36 8.04
N ASP A 48 -19.84 -24.39 8.20
CA ASP A 48 -20.85 -24.35 7.13
C ASP A 48 -21.33 -22.94 6.78
N ALA A 49 -20.85 -21.92 7.49
CA ALA A 49 -21.17 -20.52 7.18
C ALA A 49 -20.56 -20.11 5.82
N PRO A 50 -21.13 -19.13 5.12
CA PRO A 50 -20.50 -18.59 3.91
C PRO A 50 -19.13 -17.99 4.23
N VAL A 51 -18.17 -18.11 3.28
CA VAL A 51 -16.87 -17.47 3.40
C VAL A 51 -17.06 -15.96 3.55
N PRO A 52 -16.54 -15.33 4.60
CA PRO A 52 -16.71 -13.90 4.78
C PRO A 52 -15.99 -13.13 3.65
N PRO A 53 -16.55 -12.02 3.18
CA PRO A 53 -15.87 -11.16 2.22
C PRO A 53 -14.62 -10.56 2.82
N VAL A 54 -13.70 -10.07 1.98
CA VAL A 54 -12.55 -9.31 2.44
C VAL A 54 -13.01 -8.11 3.29
N GLY A 55 -12.38 -7.92 4.43
CA GLY A 55 -12.70 -6.82 5.33
C GLY A 55 -12.28 -5.45 4.78
N ARG A 56 -12.69 -4.39 5.46
CA ARG A 56 -12.30 -3.00 5.18
C ARG A 56 -11.66 -2.37 6.41
N MET A 57 -10.60 -1.61 6.17
CA MET A 57 -9.88 -0.90 7.24
C MET A 57 -9.58 0.52 6.78
N ARG A 58 -10.10 1.53 7.52
CA ARG A 58 -9.97 2.92 7.13
C ARG A 58 -10.07 3.91 8.28
N ASN A 59 -9.64 5.16 8.03
CA ASN A 59 -9.75 6.28 8.96
C ASN A 59 -9.07 6.00 10.31
N ILE A 60 -7.79 5.59 10.25
CA ILE A 60 -6.99 5.27 11.45
C ILE A 60 -6.06 6.44 11.75
N GLN A 61 -6.17 6.99 12.94
CA GLN A 61 -5.32 8.05 13.45
C GLN A 61 -4.49 7.56 14.62
N ILE A 62 -3.17 7.71 14.54
CA ILE A 62 -2.22 7.33 15.58
C ILE A 62 -1.33 8.52 15.89
N SER A 63 -1.36 8.99 17.14
CA SER A 63 -0.67 10.21 17.51
C SER A 63 0.03 10.10 18.87
N ASN A 64 1.15 10.83 19.02
CA ASN A 64 1.87 10.92 20.30
C ASN A 64 2.30 9.54 20.83
N ILE A 65 2.97 8.76 19.99
CA ILE A 65 3.49 7.44 20.35
C ILE A 65 5.01 7.53 20.48
N THR A 66 5.52 7.10 21.63
CA THR A 66 6.96 6.88 21.84
C THR A 66 7.21 5.42 22.15
N ALA A 67 8.10 4.79 21.38
CA ALA A 67 8.55 3.42 21.63
C ALA A 67 10.06 3.37 21.72
N TYR A 68 10.59 2.74 22.77
CA TYR A 68 12.02 2.61 23.00
C TYR A 68 12.39 1.21 23.51
N GLY A 69 13.68 0.86 23.38
CA GLY A 69 14.16 -0.48 23.71
C GLY A 69 13.44 -1.57 22.92
N THR A 70 12.95 -1.25 21.73
CA THR A 70 12.17 -2.19 20.92
C THR A 70 13.07 -3.15 20.16
N GLY A 71 12.53 -4.30 19.77
CA GLY A 71 13.22 -5.27 18.94
C GLY A 71 13.46 -4.78 17.51
N ASN A 72 13.87 -5.72 16.64
CA ASN A 72 14.22 -5.41 15.26
C ASN A 72 13.11 -5.69 14.24
N PHE A 73 11.92 -6.12 14.69
CA PHE A 73 10.78 -6.20 13.80
C PHE A 73 10.29 -4.81 13.45
N CYS A 74 10.33 -4.52 12.14
CA CYS A 74 9.88 -3.24 11.63
C CYS A 74 8.40 -2.99 11.92
N SER A 75 8.08 -1.76 12.28
CA SER A 75 6.68 -1.32 12.28
C SER A 75 6.09 -1.42 10.89
N SER A 76 4.85 -1.92 10.78
CA SER A 76 4.26 -2.16 9.47
C SER A 76 2.78 -1.81 9.38
N ILE A 77 2.39 -1.31 8.19
CA ILE A 77 1.00 -1.03 7.81
C ILE A 77 0.78 -1.70 6.46
N THR A 78 0.00 -2.78 6.44
CA THR A 78 -0.09 -3.63 5.26
C THR A 78 -1.54 -4.04 4.97
N GLY A 79 -2.05 -3.61 3.83
CA GLY A 79 -3.20 -4.19 3.17
C GLY A 79 -2.82 -5.36 2.28
N ILE A 80 -3.76 -5.83 1.48
CA ILE A 80 -3.55 -6.77 0.38
C ILE A 80 -3.88 -6.09 -0.94
N GLU A 81 -3.41 -6.65 -2.04
CA GLU A 81 -3.53 -6.06 -3.37
C GLU A 81 -4.98 -5.67 -3.71
N ASN A 82 -5.92 -6.57 -3.43
CA ASN A 82 -7.35 -6.37 -3.70
C ASN A 82 -8.11 -5.62 -2.60
N ALA A 83 -7.43 -5.22 -1.50
CA ALA A 83 -8.04 -4.46 -0.41
C ALA A 83 -6.98 -3.59 0.28
N LYS A 84 -6.84 -2.37 -0.20
CA LYS A 84 -5.95 -1.37 0.38
C LYS A 84 -6.54 -0.83 1.70
N ILE A 85 -5.66 -0.46 2.62
CA ILE A 85 -6.04 0.28 3.83
C ILE A 85 -6.19 1.75 3.44
N GLU A 86 -7.26 2.41 3.89
CA GLU A 86 -7.58 3.77 3.49
C GLU A 86 -7.36 4.76 4.64
N ASN A 87 -6.84 5.94 4.33
CA ASN A 87 -6.77 7.10 5.23
C ASN A 87 -6.06 6.81 6.57
N ILE A 88 -4.76 6.63 6.52
CA ILE A 88 -3.91 6.48 7.70
C ILE A 88 -3.22 7.81 8.03
N TYR A 89 -3.26 8.17 9.32
CA TYR A 89 -2.59 9.37 9.83
C TYR A 89 -1.70 9.01 11.01
N LEU A 90 -0.38 9.17 10.83
CA LEU A 90 0.62 9.05 11.89
C LEU A 90 1.11 10.46 12.24
N ASN A 91 1.08 10.83 13.51
CA ASN A 91 1.51 12.16 13.94
C ASN A 91 2.28 12.09 15.27
N ASN A 92 3.45 12.74 15.34
CA ASN A 92 4.32 12.74 16.49
C ASN A 92 4.67 11.31 16.97
N ILE A 93 5.34 10.56 16.09
CA ILE A 93 5.73 9.16 16.30
C ILE A 93 7.24 9.09 16.52
N ARG A 94 7.68 8.42 17.59
CA ARG A 94 9.09 8.21 17.89
C ARG A 94 9.35 6.74 18.16
N PHE A 95 10.01 6.07 17.23
CA PHE A 95 10.36 4.66 17.36
C PHE A 95 11.88 4.50 17.42
N MET A 96 12.37 3.94 18.52
CA MET A 96 13.78 3.65 18.77
C MET A 96 13.94 2.13 18.92
N ASN A 97 14.35 1.49 17.85
CA ASN A 97 14.60 0.06 17.82
C ASN A 97 16.07 -0.25 18.15
N ARG A 98 16.34 -1.49 18.52
CA ARG A 98 17.68 -1.96 18.88
C ARG A 98 18.71 -1.73 17.79
N GLY A 99 18.34 -1.97 16.52
CA GLY A 99 19.26 -1.88 15.40
C GLY A 99 20.42 -2.89 15.47
N GLY A 100 21.52 -2.55 14.82
CA GLY A 100 22.78 -3.31 14.90
C GLY A 100 22.73 -4.62 14.12
N LEU A 101 21.86 -4.77 13.14
CA LEU A 101 21.91 -5.90 12.21
C LEU A 101 23.19 -5.80 11.36
N VAL A 102 23.78 -6.94 11.05
CA VAL A 102 25.04 -7.02 10.31
C VAL A 102 24.70 -7.15 8.82
N GLU A 103 25.49 -6.49 7.99
CA GLU A 103 25.38 -6.64 6.53
C GLU A 103 25.56 -8.12 6.15
N GLY A 104 24.64 -8.65 5.36
CA GLY A 104 24.57 -10.08 5.05
C GLY A 104 23.68 -10.92 5.97
N ALA A 105 23.29 -10.39 7.14
CA ALA A 105 22.26 -11.02 8.01
C ALA A 105 20.85 -10.96 7.41
N PHE A 106 20.70 -10.33 6.26
CA PHE A 106 19.46 -10.23 5.49
C PHE A 106 19.23 -11.40 4.53
N LEU A 107 20.28 -12.19 4.26
CA LEU A 107 20.14 -13.35 3.38
C LEU A 107 19.29 -14.40 4.09
N PRO A 108 18.27 -14.94 3.42
CA PRO A 108 17.52 -16.05 3.96
C PRO A 108 18.48 -17.21 4.26
N ASP A 109 18.45 -17.74 5.46
CA ASP A 109 19.13 -18.98 5.75
C ASP A 109 18.45 -20.11 4.95
N PRO A 110 19.11 -20.70 3.94
CA PRO A 110 18.52 -21.76 3.13
C PRO A 110 18.04 -22.98 3.96
N ALA A 111 18.65 -23.19 5.13
CA ALA A 111 18.24 -24.24 6.05
C ALA A 111 16.89 -23.94 6.75
N MET A 112 16.42 -22.70 6.64
CA MET A 112 15.22 -22.20 7.32
C MET A 112 14.02 -22.05 6.39
N GLU A 113 14.19 -22.31 5.10
CA GLU A 113 13.11 -22.24 4.13
C GLU A 113 12.01 -23.26 4.46
N GLY A 114 10.79 -22.77 4.65
CA GLY A 114 9.61 -23.61 4.92
C GLY A 114 9.40 -24.05 6.37
N LYS A 115 10.28 -23.75 7.31
CA LYS A 115 10.08 -24.12 8.72
C LYS A 115 9.30 -23.06 9.48
N ARG A 116 8.17 -23.46 10.07
CA ARG A 116 7.41 -22.65 11.03
C ARG A 116 8.22 -22.55 12.33
N HIS A 117 8.41 -21.36 12.84
CA HIS A 117 9.35 -21.11 13.91
C HIS A 117 8.65 -20.84 15.24
N ASP A 118 9.17 -21.47 16.28
CA ASP A 118 8.68 -21.37 17.65
C ASP A 118 9.30 -20.17 18.37
N VAL A 119 8.45 -19.31 18.95
CA VAL A 119 8.83 -18.08 19.64
C VAL A 119 9.76 -18.33 20.83
N ALA A 120 9.63 -19.48 21.49
CA ALA A 120 10.34 -19.78 22.73
C ALA A 120 11.84 -20.07 22.55
N SER A 121 12.29 -20.37 21.33
CA SER A 121 13.69 -20.81 21.10
C SER A 121 14.65 -19.70 20.69
N GLY A 122 14.20 -18.45 20.54
CA GLY A 122 15.06 -17.30 20.20
C GLY A 122 15.81 -17.37 18.87
N THR A 123 15.81 -18.53 18.19
CA THR A 123 16.64 -18.79 17.01
C THR A 123 15.86 -18.84 15.71
N LYS A 124 14.55 -18.69 15.74
CA LYS A 124 13.70 -19.09 14.62
C LYS A 124 13.00 -17.95 13.89
N TRP A 125 13.14 -16.73 14.33
CA TRP A 125 12.53 -15.55 13.70
C TRP A 125 13.51 -14.79 12.81
N ASN A 126 14.63 -15.39 12.46
CA ASN A 126 15.68 -14.83 11.64
C ASN A 126 15.41 -14.99 10.15
N ARG A 127 14.15 -14.78 9.71
CA ARG A 127 13.91 -14.57 8.31
C ARG A 127 14.29 -13.12 8.00
N TYR A 128 15.26 -12.94 7.12
CA TYR A 128 15.67 -11.65 6.61
C TYR A 128 15.30 -11.57 5.14
N TRP A 129 14.84 -10.41 4.73
CA TRP A 129 14.54 -10.14 3.34
C TRP A 129 15.55 -9.14 2.81
N SER A 130 16.25 -9.48 1.74
CA SER A 130 17.18 -8.58 1.07
C SER A 130 16.44 -7.49 0.26
N SER A 131 15.23 -7.79 -0.17
CA SER A 131 14.40 -6.89 -0.97
C SER A 131 12.94 -6.97 -0.56
N PHE A 132 12.21 -5.85 -0.69
CA PHE A 132 10.74 -5.84 -0.50
C PHE A 132 10.01 -6.76 -1.49
N LYS A 133 10.59 -7.03 -2.67
CA LYS A 133 10.03 -7.93 -3.70
C LYS A 133 9.93 -9.37 -3.23
N GLU A 134 10.78 -9.78 -2.31
CA GLU A 134 10.77 -11.14 -1.74
C GLU A 134 9.74 -11.29 -0.61
N VAL A 135 9.30 -10.20 -0.02
CA VAL A 135 8.33 -10.21 1.09
C VAL A 135 6.96 -10.59 0.55
N LYS A 136 6.55 -11.83 0.77
CA LYS A 136 5.23 -12.31 0.34
C LYS A 136 4.12 -11.55 1.04
N GLU A 137 2.99 -11.36 0.37
CA GLU A 137 1.81 -10.73 0.95
C GLU A 137 1.18 -11.58 2.05
N ASP A 138 1.18 -12.89 1.86
CA ASP A 138 0.71 -13.92 2.80
C ASP A 138 -0.71 -13.63 3.34
N GLU A 139 -1.68 -13.44 2.45
CA GLU A 139 -3.07 -13.09 2.77
C GLU A 139 -3.70 -13.97 3.86
N LYS A 140 -3.36 -15.25 3.87
CA LYS A 140 -3.88 -16.26 4.80
C LYS A 140 -3.02 -16.44 6.05
N GLY A 141 -1.91 -15.73 6.14
CA GLY A 141 -0.98 -15.83 7.26
C GLY A 141 -1.59 -15.40 8.59
N TYR A 142 -1.07 -15.96 9.68
CA TYR A 142 -1.50 -15.54 11.02
C TYR A 142 -1.13 -14.07 11.25
N PRO A 143 -2.06 -13.24 11.76
CA PRO A 143 -1.86 -11.80 11.85
C PRO A 143 -0.96 -11.42 13.04
N GLN A 144 0.33 -11.58 12.88
CA GLN A 144 1.36 -11.20 13.86
C GLN A 144 2.63 -10.71 13.14
N PRO A 145 3.45 -9.84 13.74
CA PRO A 145 4.64 -9.29 13.10
C PRO A 145 5.61 -10.35 12.58
N THR A 146 5.67 -11.47 13.27
CA THR A 146 6.54 -12.60 12.94
C THR A 146 6.17 -13.34 11.65
N VAL A 147 5.03 -13.03 11.03
CA VAL A 147 4.63 -13.63 9.76
C VAL A 147 5.67 -13.39 8.66
N TRP A 148 6.35 -12.24 8.72
CA TRP A 148 7.40 -11.90 7.78
C TRP A 148 8.82 -12.00 8.34
N GLY A 149 8.99 -12.03 9.66
CA GLY A 149 10.31 -11.89 10.29
C GLY A 149 10.86 -10.45 10.16
N ASN A 150 12.17 -10.32 9.90
CA ASN A 150 12.80 -9.02 9.76
C ASN A 150 12.60 -8.48 8.34
N LEU A 151 11.74 -7.49 8.23
CA LEU A 151 11.49 -6.77 6.97
C LEU A 151 12.74 -5.99 6.51
N PRO A 152 12.86 -5.69 5.20
CA PRO A 152 14.00 -4.94 4.64
C PRO A 152 14.01 -3.45 5.04
N SER A 153 13.11 -3.05 5.92
CA SER A 153 13.04 -1.74 6.55
C SER A 153 13.20 -1.88 8.05
N TYR A 154 13.80 -0.88 8.73
CA TYR A 154 13.90 -0.89 10.19
C TYR A 154 12.86 -0.01 10.88
N GLY A 155 12.39 1.06 10.24
CA GLY A 155 11.48 2.04 10.83
C GLY A 155 10.02 1.78 10.49
N LEU A 156 9.65 1.91 9.21
CA LEU A 156 8.26 1.74 8.76
C LEU A 156 8.19 1.04 7.41
N PHE A 157 7.39 -0.01 7.33
CA PHE A 157 7.06 -0.73 6.10
C PHE A 157 5.58 -0.53 5.76
N ILE A 158 5.31 0.07 4.60
CA ILE A 158 3.97 0.40 4.11
C ILE A 158 3.71 -0.40 2.85
N ARG A 159 2.59 -1.13 2.78
CA ARG A 159 2.20 -1.86 1.57
C ARG A 159 0.67 -1.85 1.41
N ASN A 160 0.22 -1.65 0.16
CA ASN A 160 -1.20 -1.69 -0.20
C ASN A 160 -2.04 -0.73 0.68
N VAL A 161 -1.68 0.54 0.64
CA VAL A 161 -2.35 1.63 1.36
C VAL A 161 -2.78 2.70 0.37
N GLU A 162 -4.05 3.13 0.43
CA GLU A 162 -4.55 4.13 -0.49
C GLU A 162 -4.04 5.53 -0.15
N ASN A 163 -4.16 5.94 1.11
CA ASN A 163 -3.70 7.25 1.57
C ASN A 163 -3.02 7.14 2.93
N ILE A 164 -1.80 7.62 3.03
CA ILE A 164 -1.09 7.72 4.31
C ILE A 164 -0.38 9.06 4.45
N THR A 165 -0.54 9.66 5.62
CA THR A 165 0.18 10.86 6.03
C THR A 165 0.98 10.56 7.30
N VAL A 166 2.27 10.87 7.26
CA VAL A 166 3.20 10.73 8.39
C VAL A 166 3.79 12.10 8.69
N ASN A 167 3.48 12.63 9.87
CA ASN A 167 3.97 13.93 10.32
C ASN A 167 4.78 13.77 11.60
N ASP A 168 5.86 14.55 11.73
CA ASP A 168 6.66 14.59 12.97
C ASP A 168 7.10 13.19 13.44
N ALA A 169 7.66 12.40 12.54
CA ALA A 169 8.07 11.04 12.87
C ALA A 169 9.60 10.91 12.98
N THR A 170 10.03 10.14 13.95
CA THR A 170 11.43 9.80 14.19
C THR A 170 11.60 8.29 14.21
N PHE A 171 12.44 7.77 13.32
CA PHE A 171 12.84 6.37 13.25
C PHE A 171 14.35 6.29 13.47
N MET A 172 14.78 5.94 14.68
CA MET A 172 16.18 5.96 15.08
C MET A 172 16.57 4.65 15.75
N PRO A 173 17.43 3.84 15.12
CA PRO A 173 17.96 2.66 15.78
C PRO A 173 19.05 3.07 16.82
N GLU A 174 19.10 2.39 17.96
CA GLU A 174 20.13 2.59 18.97
C GLU A 174 21.54 2.30 18.41
N LYS A 175 21.64 1.26 17.59
CA LYS A 175 22.85 0.93 16.83
C LYS A 175 22.58 1.12 15.35
N PRO A 176 23.57 1.58 14.55
CA PRO A 176 23.38 1.75 13.12
C PRO A 176 22.82 0.50 12.45
N ASP A 177 21.76 0.66 11.67
CA ASP A 177 21.07 -0.42 10.96
C ASP A 177 21.27 -0.28 9.45
N PRO A 178 21.67 -1.33 8.73
CA PRO A 178 21.91 -1.25 7.28
C PRO A 178 20.60 -1.28 6.44
N ARG A 179 19.46 -1.57 7.07
CA ARG A 179 18.18 -1.55 6.37
C ARG A 179 17.74 -0.12 6.03
N ILE A 180 16.91 0.01 5.03
CA ILE A 180 16.28 1.28 4.66
C ILE A 180 15.33 1.73 5.78
N PRO A 181 15.34 3.02 6.19
CA PRO A 181 14.44 3.51 7.22
C PRO A 181 12.96 3.29 6.91
N VAL A 182 12.51 3.68 5.71
CA VAL A 182 11.11 3.57 5.29
C VAL A 182 11.02 2.92 3.91
N ILE A 183 10.10 1.97 3.77
CA ILE A 183 9.76 1.37 2.48
C ILE A 183 8.25 1.52 2.25
N ALA A 184 7.87 2.05 1.09
CA ALA A 184 6.49 2.19 0.64
C ALA A 184 6.27 1.45 -0.69
N VAL A 185 5.31 0.52 -0.70
CA VAL A 185 5.02 -0.34 -1.87
C VAL A 185 3.53 -0.29 -2.16
N ASN A 186 3.17 -0.01 -3.40
CA ASN A 186 1.78 0.05 -3.85
C ASN A 186 0.93 1.00 -2.98
N VAL A 187 1.32 2.27 -2.94
CA VAL A 187 0.68 3.32 -2.15
C VAL A 187 0.07 4.37 -3.07
N GLY A 188 -1.22 4.65 -2.92
CA GLY A 188 -1.91 5.65 -3.72
C GLY A 188 -1.38 7.06 -3.45
N LYS A 189 -1.39 7.48 -2.19
CA LYS A 189 -0.84 8.79 -1.79
C LYS A 189 -0.02 8.68 -0.51
N LEU A 190 1.24 9.11 -0.58
CA LEU A 190 2.17 9.18 0.54
C LEU A 190 2.54 10.63 0.85
N GLN A 191 2.30 11.08 2.07
CA GLN A 191 2.78 12.36 2.57
C GLN A 191 3.67 12.14 3.79
N MET A 192 4.88 12.71 3.77
CA MET A 192 5.86 12.60 4.85
C MET A 192 6.42 13.98 5.14
N ASN A 193 6.15 14.51 6.32
CA ASN A 193 6.56 15.85 6.72
C ASN A 193 7.29 15.81 8.06
N ARG A 194 8.43 16.47 8.17
CA ARG A 194 9.30 16.53 9.36
C ARG A 194 9.69 15.14 9.86
N ILE A 195 10.32 14.39 8.96
CA ILE A 195 10.76 13.02 9.21
C ILE A 195 12.25 13.02 9.57
N GLN A 196 12.59 12.32 10.64
CA GLN A 196 13.95 12.08 11.08
C GLN A 196 14.28 10.60 11.04
N VAL A 197 15.36 10.25 10.36
CA VAL A 197 15.83 8.88 10.20
C VAL A 197 17.33 8.78 10.42
N ASP A 198 17.83 7.62 10.80
CA ASP A 198 19.26 7.31 10.81
C ASP A 198 19.62 6.46 9.58
N SER A 199 20.30 7.06 8.67
CA SER A 199 20.73 6.42 7.43
C SER A 199 22.26 6.35 7.30
N ARG A 200 22.97 6.27 8.42
CA ARG A 200 24.43 6.15 8.44
C ARG A 200 24.96 4.93 7.69
N LYS A 201 24.15 3.91 7.47
CA LYS A 201 24.48 2.64 6.82
C LYS A 201 23.74 2.38 5.50
N THR A 202 23.01 3.35 5.00
CA THR A 202 22.25 3.25 3.73
C THR A 202 22.29 4.60 2.99
N ASP A 203 22.23 4.56 1.68
CA ASP A 203 22.16 5.75 0.83
C ASP A 203 20.72 6.23 0.56
N THR A 204 19.75 5.51 1.08
CA THR A 204 18.32 5.74 0.87
C THR A 204 17.61 5.90 2.20
N ASP A 205 16.83 6.95 2.35
CA ASP A 205 15.97 7.18 3.51
C ASP A 205 14.57 6.60 3.31
N VAL A 206 14.02 6.76 2.10
CA VAL A 206 12.72 6.22 1.72
C VAL A 206 12.84 5.53 0.36
N LEU A 207 12.52 4.23 0.32
CA LEU A 207 12.37 3.51 -0.93
C LEU A 207 10.90 3.45 -1.31
N MET A 208 10.59 3.89 -2.52
CA MET A 208 9.24 3.88 -3.09
C MET A 208 9.17 2.90 -4.25
N HIS A 209 8.11 2.10 -4.30
CA HIS A 209 7.80 1.26 -5.43
C HIS A 209 6.30 1.29 -5.66
N ASN A 210 5.91 1.67 -6.86
CA ASN A 210 4.51 1.84 -7.21
C ASN A 210 3.78 2.79 -6.24
N VAL A 211 4.38 3.98 -6.01
CA VAL A 211 3.80 5.08 -5.23
C VAL A 211 3.32 6.16 -6.19
N TRP A 212 2.00 6.37 -6.23
CA TRP A 212 1.36 7.17 -7.28
C TRP A 212 1.49 8.67 -7.08
N GLN A 213 1.29 9.12 -5.84
CA GLN A 213 1.49 10.52 -5.46
C GLN A 213 2.30 10.58 -4.19
N HIS A 214 3.32 11.40 -4.17
CA HIS A 214 4.07 11.60 -2.94
C HIS A 214 4.42 13.08 -2.71
N LYS A 215 4.51 13.42 -1.43
CA LYS A 215 5.08 14.67 -0.95
C LYS A 215 5.94 14.37 0.27
N THR A 216 7.23 14.64 0.16
CA THR A 216 8.20 14.34 1.22
C THR A 216 9.05 15.57 1.53
N ASP A 217 9.71 15.54 2.68
CA ASP A 217 10.70 16.55 3.01
C ASP A 217 11.88 16.52 2.02
N ALA A 218 12.33 17.70 1.60
CA ALA A 218 13.37 17.82 0.58
C ALA A 218 14.73 17.23 1.00
N GLN A 219 15.00 17.09 2.30
CA GLN A 219 16.24 16.50 2.82
C GLN A 219 16.24 14.97 2.79
N LEU A 220 15.09 14.31 2.58
CA LEU A 220 15.06 12.86 2.50
C LEU A 220 15.58 12.35 1.17
N ARG A 221 16.48 11.37 1.22
CA ARG A 221 17.01 10.70 0.03
C ARG A 221 16.02 9.62 -0.41
N ILE A 222 15.35 9.87 -1.52
CA ILE A 222 14.34 8.99 -2.09
C ILE A 222 14.98 8.11 -3.15
N SER A 223 14.66 6.83 -3.14
CA SER A 223 14.99 5.91 -4.23
C SER A 223 13.76 5.10 -4.66
N GLY A 224 13.86 4.47 -5.83
CA GLY A 224 12.80 3.64 -6.40
C GLY A 224 11.94 4.37 -7.42
N GLU A 225 10.85 3.73 -7.80
CA GLU A 225 9.96 4.19 -8.86
C GLU A 225 8.73 4.87 -8.26
N THR A 226 8.53 6.10 -8.65
CA THR A 226 7.30 6.85 -8.35
C THR A 226 6.59 7.13 -9.67
N ALA A 227 5.29 6.98 -9.69
CA ALA A 227 4.48 7.38 -10.83
C ALA A 227 3.66 8.61 -10.42
N ASP A 228 4.04 9.75 -11.00
CA ASP A 228 3.19 10.95 -10.89
C ASP A 228 2.06 10.82 -11.92
N PHE A 229 0.82 10.97 -11.48
CA PHE A 229 -0.32 11.01 -12.36
C PHE A 229 -1.26 12.18 -12.04
N LYS A 230 -1.97 12.63 -13.06
CA LYS A 230 -3.07 13.55 -12.91
C LYS A 230 -4.37 12.76 -12.82
N SER A 231 -5.28 13.19 -12.00
CA SER A 231 -6.63 12.67 -11.97
C SER A 231 -7.65 13.76 -12.19
N GLY A 232 -8.78 13.42 -12.74
CA GLY A 232 -9.85 14.37 -13.01
C GLY A 232 -11.18 13.71 -13.24
N ARG A 233 -12.16 14.56 -13.56
CA ARG A 233 -13.50 14.12 -13.99
C ARG A 233 -13.86 14.82 -15.30
N ILE A 234 -14.44 14.06 -16.20
CA ILE A 234 -14.93 14.54 -17.48
C ILE A 234 -16.44 14.45 -17.48
N ASP A 235 -17.10 15.54 -17.82
CA ASP A 235 -18.54 15.59 -17.98
C ASP A 235 -18.94 14.82 -19.24
N VAL A 236 -19.88 13.93 -19.12
CA VAL A 236 -20.43 13.11 -20.21
C VAL A 236 -21.95 13.35 -20.37
N GLY A 237 -22.38 14.58 -20.07
CA GLY A 237 -23.76 15.07 -20.21
C GLY A 237 -24.66 14.78 -19.01
N ASN A 238 -24.86 13.52 -18.62
CA ASN A 238 -25.63 13.14 -17.45
C ASN A 238 -24.76 12.34 -16.48
N GLY A 239 -23.69 12.97 -15.99
CA GLY A 239 -22.73 12.37 -15.09
C GLY A 239 -21.28 12.69 -15.44
N SER A 240 -20.36 12.05 -14.78
CA SER A 240 -18.93 12.25 -14.99
C SER A 240 -18.16 10.94 -14.96
N LEU A 241 -17.12 10.87 -15.78
CA LEU A 241 -16.14 9.79 -15.74
C LEU A 241 -14.94 10.25 -14.89
N TYR A 242 -14.54 9.41 -13.98
CA TYR A 242 -13.25 9.55 -13.29
C TYR A 242 -12.15 8.97 -14.17
N TYR A 243 -11.05 9.69 -14.31
CA TYR A 243 -9.88 9.23 -15.04
C TYR A 243 -8.58 9.57 -14.32
N GLU A 244 -7.54 8.85 -14.70
CA GLU A 244 -6.16 9.10 -14.31
C GLU A 244 -5.28 9.10 -15.57
N GLU A 245 -4.27 9.99 -15.57
CA GLU A 245 -3.35 10.21 -16.68
C GLU A 245 -1.93 10.31 -16.17
N ALA A 246 -0.99 9.57 -16.78
CA ALA A 246 0.44 9.62 -16.45
C ALA A 246 1.31 9.53 -17.72
N GLY A 247 2.57 9.89 -17.56
CA GLY A 247 3.55 9.81 -18.63
C GLY A 247 3.35 10.83 -19.77
N SER A 248 3.99 10.58 -20.89
CA SER A 248 3.94 11.42 -22.09
C SER A 248 4.23 10.60 -23.35
N GLY A 249 3.87 11.12 -24.53
CA GLY A 249 4.08 10.41 -25.80
C GLY A 249 2.82 9.92 -26.44
N GLU A 250 2.85 8.76 -27.13
CA GLU A 250 1.66 8.17 -27.75
C GLU A 250 0.62 7.78 -26.71
N PRO A 251 -0.68 8.12 -26.93
CA PRO A 251 -1.73 7.78 -25.99
C PRO A 251 -2.06 6.28 -25.95
N VAL A 252 -2.11 5.72 -24.74
CA VAL A 252 -2.62 4.37 -24.45
C VAL A 252 -3.75 4.51 -23.44
N ILE A 253 -4.93 3.98 -23.76
CA ILE A 253 -6.09 4.04 -22.87
C ILE A 253 -6.42 2.62 -22.38
N PHE A 254 -6.45 2.46 -21.06
CA PHE A 254 -6.83 1.22 -20.41
C PHE A 254 -8.31 1.24 -20.03
N VAL A 255 -9.05 0.21 -20.46
CA VAL A 255 -10.49 0.07 -20.23
C VAL A 255 -10.76 -1.21 -19.46
N HIS A 256 -11.30 -1.08 -18.25
CA HIS A 256 -11.51 -2.21 -17.35
C HIS A 256 -12.69 -3.10 -17.76
N GLY A 257 -12.74 -4.29 -17.18
CA GLY A 257 -13.82 -5.26 -17.39
C GLY A 257 -15.05 -5.00 -16.50
N HIS A 258 -16.12 -5.77 -16.74
CA HIS A 258 -17.33 -5.74 -15.92
C HIS A 258 -17.00 -6.07 -14.45
N SER A 259 -17.64 -5.38 -13.52
CA SER A 259 -17.45 -5.51 -12.06
C SER A 259 -16.05 -5.15 -11.53
N LEU A 260 -15.24 -4.50 -12.35
CA LEU A 260 -13.91 -3.99 -11.99
C LEU A 260 -13.90 -2.45 -12.05
N ASP A 261 -12.76 -1.84 -11.82
CA ASP A 261 -12.51 -0.40 -11.96
C ASP A 261 -11.09 -0.14 -12.47
N HIS A 262 -10.71 1.13 -12.64
CA HIS A 262 -9.41 1.55 -13.15
C HIS A 262 -8.21 0.91 -12.42
N ARG A 263 -8.35 0.56 -11.13
CA ARG A 263 -7.28 0.02 -10.29
C ARG A 263 -6.79 -1.36 -10.74
N MET A 264 -7.58 -2.10 -11.51
CA MET A 264 -7.12 -3.35 -12.09
C MET A 264 -5.87 -3.19 -12.97
N TRP A 265 -5.61 -1.97 -13.42
CA TRP A 265 -4.49 -1.62 -14.30
C TRP A 265 -3.30 -0.98 -13.57
N ASP A 266 -3.25 -1.03 -12.20
CA ASP A 266 -2.23 -0.35 -11.40
C ASP A 266 -0.80 -0.63 -11.88
N GLU A 267 -0.46 -1.90 -12.09
CA GLU A 267 0.88 -2.29 -12.52
C GLU A 267 1.19 -1.87 -13.96
N GLN A 268 0.25 -2.10 -14.88
CA GLN A 268 0.41 -1.76 -16.29
C GLN A 268 0.47 -0.24 -16.48
N PHE A 269 -0.36 0.50 -15.75
CA PHE A 269 -0.40 1.95 -15.83
C PHE A 269 0.94 2.58 -15.44
N ALA A 270 1.57 2.13 -14.35
CA ALA A 270 2.88 2.59 -13.93
C ALA A 270 3.99 2.24 -14.93
N GLU A 271 3.97 1.02 -15.44
CA GLU A 271 5.00 0.55 -16.37
C GLU A 271 4.92 1.27 -17.72
N PHE A 272 3.72 1.37 -18.27
CA PHE A 272 3.51 2.05 -19.56
C PHE A 272 3.73 3.57 -19.47
N ALA A 273 3.51 4.20 -18.30
CA ALA A 273 3.76 5.63 -18.13
C ALA A 273 5.23 6.05 -18.32
N LYS A 274 6.17 5.10 -18.32
CA LYS A 274 7.58 5.36 -18.58
C LYS A 274 7.85 5.75 -20.06
N GLU A 275 7.01 5.26 -20.99
CA GLU A 275 7.22 5.41 -22.42
C GLU A 275 6.04 6.04 -23.16
N TYR A 276 4.82 6.00 -22.60
CA TYR A 276 3.58 6.40 -23.22
C TYR A 276 2.84 7.45 -22.38
N ARG A 277 1.94 8.20 -23.00
CA ARG A 277 0.88 8.93 -22.32
C ARG A 277 -0.24 7.96 -22.02
N VAL A 278 -0.31 7.48 -20.79
CA VAL A 278 -1.30 6.48 -20.39
C VAL A 278 -2.50 7.11 -19.71
N ILE A 279 -3.67 6.64 -20.08
CA ILE A 279 -4.95 7.02 -19.48
C ILE A 279 -5.66 5.76 -19.02
N ARG A 280 -6.24 5.80 -17.82
CA ARG A 280 -7.20 4.82 -17.36
C ARG A 280 -8.40 5.52 -16.75
N TYR A 281 -9.55 4.93 -16.84
CA TYR A 281 -10.78 5.55 -16.32
C TYR A 281 -11.77 4.51 -15.84
N ASP A 282 -12.69 4.96 -15.01
CA ASP A 282 -13.83 4.14 -14.58
C ASP A 282 -14.98 4.31 -15.57
N LEU A 283 -15.50 3.19 -16.08
CA LEU A 283 -16.72 3.18 -16.86
C LEU A 283 -17.89 3.76 -16.04
N ARG A 284 -18.87 4.37 -16.70
CA ARG A 284 -20.10 4.83 -16.05
C ARG A 284 -20.75 3.69 -15.29
N GLY A 285 -21.12 3.93 -14.02
CA GLY A 285 -21.66 2.94 -13.10
C GLY A 285 -20.62 2.13 -12.32
N TYR A 286 -19.32 2.41 -12.52
CA TYR A 286 -18.24 1.72 -11.84
C TYR A 286 -17.30 2.70 -11.12
N GLY A 287 -16.60 2.17 -10.12
CA GLY A 287 -15.52 2.86 -9.40
C GLY A 287 -15.92 4.24 -8.88
N ALA A 288 -15.14 5.24 -9.26
CA ALA A 288 -15.38 6.64 -8.90
C ALA A 288 -16.21 7.42 -9.92
N SER A 289 -16.60 6.82 -11.05
CA SER A 289 -17.49 7.45 -12.03
C SER A 289 -18.93 7.51 -11.55
N SER A 290 -19.74 8.41 -12.16
CA SER A 290 -21.15 8.55 -11.83
C SER A 290 -21.93 7.27 -12.09
N SER A 291 -22.91 7.00 -11.22
CA SER A 291 -23.89 5.92 -11.43
C SER A 291 -24.77 6.17 -12.66
N GLN A 292 -25.31 5.12 -13.20
CA GLN A 292 -26.35 5.23 -14.23
C GLN A 292 -27.63 5.81 -13.63
N THR A 293 -28.31 6.68 -14.40
CA THR A 293 -29.67 7.12 -14.09
C THR A 293 -30.63 6.45 -15.07
N GLU A 294 -31.78 5.98 -14.58
CA GLU A 294 -32.74 5.16 -15.36
C GLU A 294 -33.27 5.87 -16.62
N ASP A 295 -33.28 7.20 -16.64
CA ASP A 295 -33.88 8.01 -17.71
C ASP A 295 -32.91 8.45 -18.82
N TYR A 296 -31.64 8.05 -18.78
CA TYR A 296 -30.64 8.51 -19.75
C TYR A 296 -30.01 7.34 -20.52
N GLN A 297 -30.21 7.36 -21.86
CA GLN A 297 -29.54 6.41 -22.74
C GLN A 297 -28.10 6.88 -23.04
N PHE A 298 -27.14 6.01 -22.82
CA PHE A 298 -25.74 6.23 -23.13
C PHE A 298 -25.11 4.94 -23.68
N THR A 299 -23.96 5.06 -24.29
CA THR A 299 -23.11 3.93 -24.60
C THR A 299 -21.72 4.16 -24.03
N HIS A 300 -21.05 3.12 -23.55
CA HIS A 300 -19.67 3.23 -23.10
C HIS A 300 -18.71 3.66 -24.21
N VAL A 301 -19.02 3.35 -25.46
CA VAL A 301 -18.26 3.82 -26.65
C VAL A 301 -18.35 5.34 -26.76
N GLN A 302 -19.55 5.94 -26.64
CA GLN A 302 -19.72 7.38 -26.64
C GLN A 302 -19.01 8.06 -25.47
N ASP A 303 -19.03 7.44 -24.30
CA ASP A 303 -18.30 7.91 -23.11
C ASP A 303 -16.77 7.89 -23.37
N LEU A 304 -16.23 6.83 -23.99
CA LEU A 304 -14.82 6.77 -24.39
C LEU A 304 -14.46 7.86 -25.41
N VAL A 305 -15.29 8.10 -26.41
CA VAL A 305 -15.07 9.17 -27.38
C VAL A 305 -15.06 10.54 -26.69
N THR A 306 -16.00 10.78 -25.76
CA THR A 306 -16.07 12.03 -24.99
C THR A 306 -14.83 12.19 -24.09
N LEU A 307 -14.34 11.14 -23.50
CA LEU A 307 -13.07 11.12 -22.75
C LEU A 307 -11.91 11.53 -23.65
N MET A 308 -11.79 10.91 -24.81
CA MET A 308 -10.72 11.20 -25.77
C MET A 308 -10.77 12.67 -26.24
N ASP A 309 -11.94 13.16 -26.59
CA ASP A 309 -12.12 14.55 -27.04
C ASP A 309 -11.74 15.55 -25.93
N SER A 310 -12.18 15.31 -24.72
CA SER A 310 -11.89 16.17 -23.57
C SER A 310 -10.39 16.20 -23.20
N LEU A 311 -9.68 15.12 -23.45
CA LEU A 311 -8.24 15.00 -23.25
C LEU A 311 -7.41 15.36 -24.49
N HIS A 312 -8.08 15.86 -25.56
CA HIS A 312 -7.47 16.20 -26.86
C HIS A 312 -6.71 15.04 -27.50
N ILE A 313 -7.26 13.84 -27.40
CA ILE A 313 -6.71 12.60 -27.96
C ILE A 313 -7.46 12.28 -29.26
N ARG A 314 -6.78 12.37 -30.40
CA ARG A 314 -7.37 12.03 -31.70
C ARG A 314 -7.21 10.57 -32.08
N LYS A 315 -6.18 9.91 -31.53
CA LYS A 315 -5.85 8.52 -31.77
C LYS A 315 -5.17 7.94 -30.52
N ALA A 316 -5.54 6.74 -30.13
CA ALA A 316 -4.93 6.04 -29.00
C ALA A 316 -4.83 4.54 -29.28
N HIS A 317 -3.92 3.88 -28.59
CA HIS A 317 -3.98 2.43 -28.43
C HIS A 317 -4.98 2.13 -27.31
N ILE A 318 -5.92 1.22 -27.56
CA ILE A 318 -6.88 0.79 -26.55
C ILE A 318 -6.49 -0.58 -26.04
N VAL A 319 -6.37 -0.69 -24.72
CA VAL A 319 -6.11 -1.95 -24.02
C VAL A 319 -7.32 -2.23 -23.13
N GLY A 320 -8.12 -3.20 -23.49
CA GLY A 320 -9.38 -3.52 -22.80
C GLY A 320 -9.46 -4.96 -22.34
N LEU A 321 -10.02 -5.18 -21.15
CA LEU A 321 -10.35 -6.51 -20.66
C LEU A 321 -11.87 -6.75 -20.77
N SER A 322 -12.27 -7.90 -21.34
CA SER A 322 -13.69 -8.32 -21.40
C SER A 322 -14.60 -7.22 -21.96
N LEU A 323 -15.49 -6.62 -21.14
CA LEU A 323 -16.32 -5.47 -21.53
C LEU A 323 -15.50 -4.33 -22.14
N GLY A 324 -14.34 -4.00 -21.54
CA GLY A 324 -13.43 -2.98 -22.06
C GLY A 324 -12.86 -3.34 -23.43
N GLY A 325 -12.66 -4.62 -23.74
CA GLY A 325 -12.25 -5.09 -25.05
C GLY A 325 -13.32 -4.89 -26.12
N PHE A 326 -14.59 -5.10 -25.80
CA PHE A 326 -15.71 -4.81 -26.71
C PHE A 326 -15.84 -3.31 -26.99
N ILE A 327 -15.74 -2.47 -25.92
CA ILE A 327 -15.79 -1.00 -26.08
C ILE A 327 -14.68 -0.48 -26.99
N GLY A 328 -13.49 -1.05 -26.91
CA GLY A 328 -12.36 -0.63 -27.73
C GLY A 328 -12.36 -1.16 -29.17
N ALA A 329 -13.19 -2.15 -29.48
CA ALA A 329 -13.32 -2.74 -30.82
C ALA A 329 -14.44 -2.06 -31.65
N ASP A 330 -15.41 -1.42 -31.02
CA ASP A 330 -16.51 -0.67 -31.68
C ASP A 330 -16.08 0.77 -32.00
#